data_9b3152d908345ba00e257a35ec1a52e7
#
_entry.id   9b3152d908345ba00e257a35ec1a52e7
#
_cell.length_a   1.000
_cell.length_b   1.000
_cell.length_c   1.000
_cell.angle_alpha   90.00
_cell.angle_beta   90.00
_cell.angle_gamma   90.00
#
_symmetry.space_group_name_H-M   'P 1'
#
loop_
_entity.id
_entity.type
_entity.pdbx_description
1 polymer ?
#
loop_
_entity_poly.entity_id
_entity_poly.type
_entity_poly.pdbx_seq_one_letter_code
_entity_poly.pdbx_strand_id
1 'polypeptide(L)'
;ANNVDIRYGMKLGGKKVDIVTTGLRVSNSLGVYKVNGSSKSLSSVSARKINLGIEVYGSCMYKDITTNTFYAIVNDKKGNVEQYKLFDNGSGLIDAELVRTLKLPGQLEGCVADDILGHLYIGEEDRGIWKYSAKPGGLDKGVLIDSIGPHLAADVEGLTIYYSGKSTGYLIASSQGDNTYAIYSREGENKFIGRIAIVDSENIDGTSETDGIDVCNMNLGEKFSNGIFIVQDDVNDKGKQNFKVVPWENISSSFDPPLTINNVWNLRN
;
A
#
# COMPACT_ATOMS: atom_id res chain seq x y z
N ALA A 1 3.16 -7.06 13.80
CA ALA A 1 2.42 -6.41 12.71
C ALA A 1 3.22 -6.57 11.44
N ASN A 2 2.54 -6.76 10.33
CA ASN A 2 3.11 -6.76 8.99
C ASN A 2 2.21 -5.87 8.14
N ASN A 3 2.75 -5.11 7.23
CA ASN A 3 2.09 -4.08 6.44
C ASN A 3 1.06 -3.25 7.24
N VAL A 4 0.98 -2.00 6.97
CA VAL A 4 0.04 -1.08 7.59
C VAL A 4 -0.52 -0.17 6.50
N ASP A 5 -1.83 0.10 6.55
CA ASP A 5 -2.46 1.02 5.60
C ASP A 5 -3.50 1.89 6.31
N ILE A 6 -3.79 3.06 5.74
CA ILE A 6 -4.68 4.07 6.32
C ILE A 6 -5.76 4.48 5.32
N ARG A 7 -6.99 4.66 5.83
CA ARG A 7 -8.08 5.29 5.07
C ARG A 7 -8.80 6.32 5.93
N TYR A 8 -9.34 7.34 5.26
CA TYR A 8 -9.82 8.56 5.87
C TYR A 8 -11.35 8.67 5.89
N GLY A 9 -11.89 9.19 7.02
CA GLY A 9 -13.26 9.62 7.11
C GLY A 9 -14.30 8.51 7.31
N MET A 10 -13.95 7.39 7.93
CA MET A 10 -14.92 6.36 8.33
C MET A 10 -15.87 6.91 9.41
N LYS A 11 -17.18 6.64 9.28
CA LYS A 11 -18.14 6.96 10.33
C LYS A 11 -18.04 5.93 11.46
N LEU A 12 -17.74 6.38 12.68
CA LEU A 12 -17.62 5.55 13.87
C LEU A 12 -18.20 6.29 15.08
N GLY A 13 -19.22 5.73 15.72
CA GLY A 13 -19.90 6.38 16.84
C GLY A 13 -20.45 7.77 16.48
N GLY A 14 -20.95 7.95 15.26
CA GLY A 14 -21.48 9.23 14.75
C GLY A 14 -20.42 10.27 14.32
N LYS A 15 -19.12 9.98 14.46
CA LYS A 15 -18.02 10.87 14.08
C LYS A 15 -17.26 10.33 12.88
N LYS A 16 -16.63 11.23 12.10
CA LYS A 16 -15.65 10.83 11.09
C LYS A 16 -14.30 10.61 11.76
N VAL A 17 -13.68 9.47 11.50
CA VAL A 17 -12.35 9.10 12.01
C VAL A 17 -11.49 8.55 10.88
N ASP A 18 -10.19 8.71 11.00
CA ASP A 18 -9.22 8.05 10.13
C ASP A 18 -8.84 6.73 10.79
N ILE A 19 -8.82 5.66 10.02
CA ILE A 19 -8.57 4.30 10.51
C ILE A 19 -7.34 3.70 9.86
N VAL A 20 -6.64 2.92 10.63
CA VAL A 20 -5.46 2.15 10.22
C VAL A 20 -5.75 0.68 10.45
N THR A 21 -5.38 -0.16 9.48
CA THR A 21 -5.39 -1.62 9.64
C THR A 21 -4.00 -2.20 9.51
N THR A 22 -3.79 -3.36 10.11
CA THR A 22 -2.55 -4.14 10.00
C THR A 22 -2.82 -5.62 10.22
N GLY A 23 -2.09 -6.46 9.53
CA GLY A 23 -2.05 -7.89 9.80
C GLY A 23 -1.25 -8.19 11.09
N LEU A 24 -1.85 -8.87 12.05
CA LEU A 24 -1.21 -9.29 13.29
C LEU A 24 -0.80 -10.77 13.18
N ARG A 25 0.41 -11.04 12.67
CA ARG A 25 0.90 -12.39 12.37
C ARG A 25 0.87 -13.33 13.57
N VAL A 26 1.32 -12.88 14.75
CA VAL A 26 1.38 -13.73 15.95
C VAL A 26 0.00 -14.21 16.40
N SER A 27 -1.00 -13.36 16.28
CA SER A 27 -2.37 -13.69 16.68
C SER A 27 -3.26 -14.15 15.54
N ASN A 28 -2.75 -14.12 14.32
CA ASN A 28 -3.46 -14.34 13.05
C ASN A 28 -4.80 -13.61 13.00
N SER A 29 -4.75 -12.30 13.15
CA SER A 29 -5.94 -11.45 13.22
C SER A 29 -5.71 -10.10 12.57
N LEU A 30 -6.81 -9.41 12.24
CA LEU A 30 -6.77 -8.04 11.76
C LEU A 30 -6.78 -7.07 12.95
N GLY A 31 -5.78 -6.21 13.04
CA GLY A 31 -5.77 -5.06 13.93
C GLY A 31 -6.44 -3.86 13.28
N VAL A 32 -7.35 -3.19 13.99
CA VAL A 32 -8.01 -1.97 13.51
C VAL A 32 -7.86 -0.87 14.56
N TYR A 33 -7.34 0.27 14.12
CA TYR A 33 -7.00 1.38 15.00
C TYR A 33 -7.58 2.70 14.47
N LYS A 34 -7.93 3.60 15.38
CA LYS A 34 -8.29 4.98 15.08
C LYS A 34 -7.07 5.88 15.29
N VAL A 35 -6.87 6.80 14.36
CA VAL A 35 -5.84 7.86 14.48
C VAL A 35 -6.32 8.96 15.40
N ASN A 36 -5.51 9.29 16.39
CA ASN A 36 -5.70 10.44 17.27
C ASN A 36 -4.70 11.54 16.87
N GLY A 37 -5.12 12.44 15.96
CA GLY A 37 -4.22 13.44 15.36
C GLY A 37 -3.59 14.40 16.38
N SER A 38 -4.32 14.80 17.43
CA SER A 38 -3.81 15.71 18.46
C SER A 38 -2.74 15.08 19.35
N SER A 39 -2.90 13.82 19.72
CA SER A 39 -1.92 13.09 20.54
C SER A 39 -0.90 12.30 19.72
N LYS A 40 -1.02 12.31 18.37
CA LYS A 40 -0.17 11.54 17.45
C LYS A 40 -0.06 10.06 17.85
N SER A 41 -1.20 9.45 18.19
CA SER A 41 -1.27 8.07 18.68
C SER A 41 -2.38 7.28 18.00
N LEU A 42 -2.31 5.96 18.13
CA LEU A 42 -3.33 5.04 17.68
C LEU A 42 -4.08 4.46 18.88
N SER A 43 -5.41 4.32 18.75
CA SER A 43 -6.24 3.60 19.73
C SER A 43 -6.93 2.44 19.03
N SER A 44 -6.84 1.23 19.59
CA SER A 44 -7.59 0.09 19.08
C SER A 44 -9.10 0.37 19.16
N VAL A 45 -9.77 0.07 18.06
CA VAL A 45 -11.22 0.23 17.91
C VAL A 45 -11.89 -1.07 17.43
N SER A 46 -11.18 -2.19 17.47
CA SER A 46 -11.75 -3.49 17.11
C SER A 46 -12.81 -3.91 18.14
N ALA A 47 -14.00 -4.27 17.68
CA ALA A 47 -15.09 -4.74 18.55
C ALA A 47 -14.80 -6.10 19.20
N ARG A 48 -13.97 -6.90 18.53
CA ARG A 48 -13.52 -8.23 18.97
C ARG A 48 -12.17 -8.55 18.32
N LYS A 49 -11.59 -9.67 18.66
CA LYS A 49 -10.51 -10.24 17.84
C LYS A 49 -11.07 -10.66 16.49
N ILE A 50 -10.68 -9.97 15.41
CA ILE A 50 -11.09 -10.30 14.04
C ILE A 50 -10.13 -11.38 13.53
N ASN A 51 -10.52 -12.64 13.68
CA ASN A 51 -9.73 -13.77 13.21
C ASN A 51 -9.77 -13.83 11.68
N LEU A 52 -8.63 -14.16 11.08
CA LEU A 52 -8.47 -14.35 9.64
C LEU A 52 -8.52 -15.83 9.30
N GLY A 53 -9.10 -16.18 8.15
CA GLY A 53 -9.19 -17.57 7.66
C GLY A 53 -7.90 -18.06 7.03
N ILE A 54 -6.97 -17.16 6.71
CA ILE A 54 -5.66 -17.44 6.11
C ILE A 54 -4.55 -17.02 7.07
N GLU A 55 -3.33 -17.52 6.89
CA GLU A 55 -2.15 -17.13 7.65
C GLU A 55 -1.63 -15.78 7.13
N VAL A 56 -2.05 -14.68 7.77
CA VAL A 56 -1.80 -13.32 7.25
C VAL A 56 -0.31 -13.04 7.06
N TYR A 57 0.02 -12.58 5.85
CA TYR A 57 1.37 -12.16 5.47
C TYR A 57 1.36 -10.71 4.99
N GLY A 58 0.69 -10.36 3.90
CA GLY A 58 0.52 -8.98 3.44
C GLY A 58 -0.86 -8.41 3.73
N SER A 59 -0.99 -7.07 3.71
CA SER A 59 -2.28 -6.40 3.88
C SER A 59 -2.32 -4.99 3.31
N CYS A 60 -3.50 -4.57 2.84
CA CYS A 60 -3.81 -3.20 2.46
C CYS A 60 -5.29 -2.87 2.73
N MET A 61 -5.68 -1.64 2.46
CA MET A 61 -7.06 -1.18 2.59
C MET A 61 -7.63 -0.73 1.25
N TYR A 62 -8.94 -0.81 1.12
CA TYR A 62 -9.70 -0.22 0.03
C TYR A 62 -10.89 0.56 0.58
N LYS A 63 -11.13 1.76 0.03
CA LYS A 63 -12.33 2.53 0.27
C LYS A 63 -13.13 2.66 -1.03
N ASP A 64 -14.31 2.07 -1.10
CA ASP A 64 -15.24 2.38 -2.18
C ASP A 64 -15.81 3.79 -1.95
N ILE A 65 -15.32 4.74 -2.72
CA ILE A 65 -15.72 6.15 -2.61
C ILE A 65 -17.18 6.39 -3.02
N THR A 66 -17.79 5.47 -3.78
CA THR A 66 -19.20 5.61 -4.24
C THR A 66 -20.18 5.26 -3.14
N THR A 67 -19.86 4.27 -2.32
CA THR A 67 -20.68 3.79 -1.19
C THR A 67 -20.15 4.24 0.17
N ASN A 68 -18.95 4.84 0.20
CA ASN A 68 -18.20 5.15 1.41
C ASN A 68 -18.03 3.92 2.31
N THR A 69 -17.76 2.77 1.71
CA THR A 69 -17.54 1.50 2.39
C THR A 69 -16.04 1.21 2.48
N PHE A 70 -15.60 0.74 3.64
CA PHE A 70 -14.20 0.46 3.92
C PHE A 70 -13.95 -1.03 3.96
N TYR A 71 -12.81 -1.45 3.43
CA TYR A 71 -12.39 -2.83 3.38
C TYR A 71 -10.94 -2.96 3.84
N ALA A 72 -10.65 -4.03 4.56
CA ALA A 72 -9.30 -4.54 4.75
C ALA A 72 -9.10 -5.75 3.83
N ILE A 73 -7.95 -5.83 3.20
CA ILE A 73 -7.57 -6.92 2.31
C ILE A 73 -6.30 -7.53 2.90
N VAL A 74 -6.29 -8.83 3.05
CA VAL A 74 -5.15 -9.59 3.58
C VAL A 74 -4.81 -10.71 2.61
N ASN A 75 -3.54 -11.07 2.55
CA ASN A 75 -3.06 -12.17 1.71
C ASN A 75 -2.09 -13.08 2.47
N ASP A 76 -1.74 -14.22 1.89
CA ASP A 76 -0.85 -15.20 2.48
C ASP A 76 0.20 -15.73 1.51
N LYS A 77 1.17 -16.47 2.05
CA LYS A 77 2.24 -17.15 1.30
C LYS A 77 1.76 -18.28 0.38
N LYS A 78 0.50 -18.65 0.46
CA LYS A 78 -0.10 -19.73 -0.35
C LYS A 78 -0.95 -19.20 -1.50
N GLY A 79 -0.99 -17.86 -1.69
CA GLY A 79 -1.74 -17.22 -2.76
C GLY A 79 -3.21 -16.96 -2.42
N ASN A 80 -3.62 -17.09 -1.17
CA ASN A 80 -4.99 -16.77 -0.78
C ASN A 80 -5.10 -15.28 -0.43
N VAL A 81 -6.24 -14.69 -0.78
CA VAL A 81 -6.60 -13.31 -0.45
C VAL A 81 -7.98 -13.32 0.18
N GLU A 82 -8.14 -12.61 1.30
CA GLU A 82 -9.42 -12.36 1.95
C GLU A 82 -9.68 -10.87 2.01
N GLN A 83 -10.91 -10.46 1.64
CA GLN A 83 -11.36 -9.08 1.72
C GLN A 83 -12.49 -8.96 2.73
N TYR A 84 -12.29 -8.13 3.74
CA TYR A 84 -13.19 -7.91 4.85
C TYR A 84 -13.82 -6.52 4.75
N LYS A 85 -15.16 -6.45 4.77
CA LYS A 85 -15.90 -5.20 4.95
C LYS A 85 -15.82 -4.77 6.40
N LEU A 86 -15.39 -3.54 6.63
CA LEU A 86 -15.32 -2.93 7.95
C LEU A 86 -16.58 -2.09 8.21
N PHE A 87 -17.15 -2.18 9.41
CA PHE A 87 -18.36 -1.44 9.77
C PHE A 87 -18.41 -1.09 11.25
N ASP A 88 -19.11 0.00 11.59
CA ASP A 88 -19.45 0.33 12.98
C ASP A 88 -20.48 -0.67 13.49
N ASN A 89 -20.20 -1.33 14.61
CA ASN A 89 -21.12 -2.30 15.24
C ASN A 89 -22.27 -1.66 16.02
N GLY A 90 -22.40 -0.33 15.95
CA GLY A 90 -23.39 0.45 16.68
C GLY A 90 -22.95 0.89 18.08
N SER A 91 -21.80 0.43 18.56
CA SER A 91 -21.22 0.83 19.86
C SER A 91 -19.98 1.72 19.70
N GLY A 92 -19.72 2.23 18.51
CA GLY A 92 -18.52 3.01 18.20
C GLY A 92 -17.23 2.18 18.13
N LEU A 93 -17.37 0.89 17.85
CA LEU A 93 -16.28 -0.06 17.59
C LEU A 93 -16.45 -0.67 16.20
N ILE A 94 -15.34 -1.08 15.59
CA ILE A 94 -15.34 -1.65 14.25
C ILE A 94 -15.36 -3.17 14.33
N ASP A 95 -16.30 -3.77 13.63
CA ASP A 95 -16.32 -5.20 13.31
C ASP A 95 -16.08 -5.42 11.82
N ALA A 96 -15.86 -6.67 11.43
CA ALA A 96 -15.51 -7.05 10.07
C ALA A 96 -16.27 -8.30 9.62
N GLU A 97 -16.65 -8.30 8.33
CA GLU A 97 -17.31 -9.40 7.63
C GLU A 97 -16.49 -9.80 6.41
N LEU A 98 -16.19 -11.10 6.24
CA LEU A 98 -15.57 -11.63 5.03
C LEU A 98 -16.55 -11.54 3.87
N VAL A 99 -16.19 -10.77 2.82
CA VAL A 99 -17.07 -10.51 1.68
C VAL A 99 -16.54 -11.06 0.36
N ARG A 100 -15.25 -11.43 0.30
CA ARG A 100 -14.62 -11.97 -0.91
C ARG A 100 -13.36 -12.74 -0.57
N THR A 101 -13.11 -13.81 -1.36
CA THR A 101 -11.84 -14.51 -1.40
C THR A 101 -11.33 -14.59 -2.83
N LEU A 102 -9.99 -14.50 -3.01
CA LEU A 102 -9.33 -14.75 -4.28
C LEU A 102 -8.25 -15.82 -4.09
N LYS A 103 -7.86 -16.44 -5.19
CA LYS A 103 -6.77 -17.41 -5.22
C LYS A 103 -5.82 -17.09 -6.36
N LEU A 104 -4.58 -16.79 -6.03
CA LEU A 104 -3.46 -16.61 -6.94
C LEU A 104 -2.54 -17.83 -6.87
N PRO A 105 -1.65 -18.03 -7.87
CA PRO A 105 -0.83 -19.25 -7.95
C PRO A 105 0.22 -19.40 -6.85
N GLY A 106 0.93 -18.31 -6.48
CA GLY A 106 2.12 -18.33 -5.62
C GLY A 106 2.03 -17.47 -4.38
N GLN A 107 3.19 -17.22 -3.79
CA GLN A 107 3.35 -16.41 -2.58
C GLN A 107 3.03 -14.94 -2.86
N LEU A 108 2.28 -14.32 -1.95
CA LEU A 108 1.85 -12.93 -2.04
C LEU A 108 2.35 -12.16 -0.83
N GLU A 109 2.75 -10.90 -1.04
CA GLU A 109 3.01 -9.99 0.07
C GLU A 109 2.44 -8.59 -0.20
N GLY A 110 3.12 -7.76 -0.99
CA GLY A 110 2.70 -6.39 -1.26
C GLY A 110 1.31 -6.31 -1.88
N CYS A 111 0.46 -5.43 -1.36
CA CYS A 111 -0.77 -5.04 -2.06
C CYS A 111 -1.09 -3.57 -1.82
N VAL A 112 -1.79 -2.98 -2.78
CA VAL A 112 -2.31 -1.61 -2.69
C VAL A 112 -3.61 -1.50 -3.46
N ALA A 113 -4.56 -0.74 -2.95
CA ALA A 113 -5.80 -0.47 -3.66
C ALA A 113 -5.92 1.01 -4.06
N ASP A 114 -6.35 1.21 -5.30
CA ASP A 114 -6.72 2.51 -5.84
C ASP A 114 -8.20 2.78 -5.55
N ASP A 115 -8.47 3.61 -4.58
CA ASP A 115 -9.84 3.94 -4.15
C ASP A 115 -10.65 4.66 -5.23
N ILE A 116 -9.98 5.38 -6.13
CA ILE A 116 -10.62 6.20 -7.17
C ILE A 116 -10.92 5.39 -8.43
N LEU A 117 -9.95 4.62 -8.90
CA LEU A 117 -10.12 3.79 -10.11
C LEU A 117 -10.72 2.42 -9.78
N GLY A 118 -10.79 2.06 -8.50
CA GLY A 118 -11.36 0.79 -8.04
C GLY A 118 -10.52 -0.42 -8.42
N HIS A 119 -9.20 -0.28 -8.41
CA HIS A 119 -8.26 -1.35 -8.72
C HIS A 119 -7.56 -1.84 -7.44
N LEU A 120 -7.31 -3.15 -7.39
CA LEU A 120 -6.45 -3.80 -6.39
C LEU A 120 -5.23 -4.36 -7.10
N TYR A 121 -4.04 -3.94 -6.67
CA TYR A 121 -2.79 -4.48 -7.15
C TYR A 121 -2.19 -5.40 -6.08
N ILE A 122 -1.67 -6.54 -6.50
CA ILE A 122 -1.09 -7.57 -5.63
C ILE A 122 0.23 -8.04 -6.24
N GLY A 123 1.31 -7.99 -5.45
CA GLY A 123 2.59 -8.62 -5.77
C GLY A 123 2.52 -10.13 -5.54
N GLU A 124 2.83 -10.92 -6.57
CA GLU A 124 3.17 -12.33 -6.45
C GLU A 124 4.68 -12.43 -6.61
N GLU A 125 5.38 -12.79 -5.52
CA GLU A 125 6.83 -12.61 -5.38
C GLU A 125 7.65 -13.13 -6.57
N ASP A 126 7.41 -14.37 -6.97
CA ASP A 126 8.13 -15.04 -8.07
C ASP A 126 7.52 -14.79 -9.46
N ARG A 127 6.44 -13.96 -9.56
CA ARG A 127 5.72 -13.85 -10.83
C ARG A 127 5.59 -12.43 -11.35
N GLY A 128 5.17 -11.47 -10.49
CA GLY A 128 4.94 -10.09 -10.93
C GLY A 128 3.74 -9.43 -10.27
N ILE A 129 3.14 -8.45 -10.94
CA ILE A 129 2.10 -7.60 -10.39
C ILE A 129 0.75 -7.93 -11.04
N TRP A 130 -0.20 -8.36 -10.22
CA TRP A 130 -1.59 -8.60 -10.62
C TRP A 130 -2.47 -7.40 -10.38
N LYS A 131 -3.43 -7.17 -11.28
CA LYS A 131 -4.48 -6.16 -11.18
C LYS A 131 -5.85 -6.82 -11.16
N TYR A 132 -6.63 -6.52 -10.14
CA TYR A 132 -8.01 -6.96 -9.96
C TYR A 132 -8.95 -5.76 -9.79
N SER A 133 -10.27 -5.99 -9.88
CA SER A 133 -11.23 -5.06 -9.29
C SER A 133 -11.06 -5.05 -7.77
N ALA A 134 -11.02 -3.86 -7.14
CA ALA A 134 -11.03 -3.74 -5.69
C ALA A 134 -12.43 -3.91 -5.08
N LYS A 135 -13.49 -3.77 -5.90
CA LYS A 135 -14.88 -3.93 -5.45
C LYS A 135 -15.23 -5.39 -5.26
N PRO A 136 -15.77 -5.79 -4.08
CA PRO A 136 -16.37 -7.11 -3.92
C PRO A 136 -17.50 -7.32 -4.93
N GLY A 137 -17.61 -8.53 -5.48
CA GLY A 137 -18.58 -8.85 -6.55
C GLY A 137 -18.17 -8.36 -7.95
N GLY A 138 -16.99 -7.74 -8.09
CA GLY A 138 -16.37 -7.51 -9.40
C GLY A 138 -15.87 -8.82 -10.03
N LEU A 139 -15.28 -8.72 -11.22
CA LEU A 139 -14.68 -9.89 -11.86
C LEU A 139 -13.49 -10.38 -11.02
N ASP A 140 -13.54 -11.64 -10.61
CA ASP A 140 -12.44 -12.32 -9.89
C ASP A 140 -11.32 -12.80 -10.84
N LYS A 141 -11.26 -12.22 -12.03
CA LYS A 141 -10.22 -12.46 -13.01
C LYS A 141 -9.16 -11.38 -12.93
N GLY A 142 -7.98 -11.75 -12.47
CA GLY A 142 -6.82 -10.87 -12.47
C GLY A 142 -6.19 -10.72 -13.86
N VAL A 143 -5.55 -9.60 -14.06
CA VAL A 143 -4.68 -9.33 -15.21
C VAL A 143 -3.27 -9.12 -14.68
N LEU A 144 -2.30 -9.88 -15.20
CA LEU A 144 -0.89 -9.67 -14.90
C LEU A 144 -0.44 -8.44 -15.70
N ILE A 145 -0.09 -7.34 -15.02
CA ILE A 145 0.31 -6.09 -15.68
C ILE A 145 1.78 -6.07 -16.04
N ASP A 146 2.61 -6.75 -15.22
CA ASP A 146 4.02 -7.01 -15.53
C ASP A 146 4.46 -8.30 -14.83
N SER A 147 5.50 -8.92 -15.37
CA SER A 147 6.08 -10.16 -14.85
C SER A 147 7.56 -10.01 -14.56
N ILE A 148 8.10 -10.93 -13.74
CA ILE A 148 9.55 -11.04 -13.56
C ILE A 148 10.22 -11.08 -14.92
N GLY A 149 11.21 -10.20 -15.13
CA GLY A 149 11.86 -10.00 -16.42
C GLY A 149 12.68 -8.71 -16.46
N PRO A 150 12.62 -7.93 -17.56
CA PRO A 150 13.49 -6.78 -17.74
C PRO A 150 13.15 -5.59 -16.80
N HIS A 151 11.93 -5.56 -16.24
CA HIS A 151 11.45 -4.45 -15.40
C HIS A 151 11.41 -4.80 -13.92
N LEU A 152 11.28 -6.09 -13.59
CA LEU A 152 11.12 -6.59 -12.22
C LEU A 152 12.05 -7.78 -12.00
N ALA A 153 12.76 -7.77 -10.87
CA ALA A 153 13.46 -8.94 -10.34
C ALA A 153 12.66 -9.50 -9.14
N ALA A 154 12.66 -10.79 -8.97
CA ALA A 154 12.05 -11.40 -7.80
C ALA A 154 12.90 -11.08 -6.53
N ASP A 155 12.27 -10.81 -5.37
CA ASP A 155 10.83 -10.88 -5.14
C ASP A 155 10.14 -9.54 -5.45
N VAL A 156 8.86 -9.60 -5.85
CA VAL A 156 8.02 -8.40 -5.99
C VAL A 156 7.34 -8.14 -4.66
N GLU A 157 7.79 -7.11 -3.96
CA GLU A 157 7.40 -6.82 -2.59
C GLU A 157 6.43 -5.64 -2.49
N GLY A 158 6.73 -4.64 -1.69
CA GLY A 158 5.86 -3.51 -1.42
C GLY A 158 5.31 -2.82 -2.67
N LEU A 159 4.03 -2.47 -2.61
CA LEU A 159 3.32 -1.71 -3.66
C LEU A 159 2.72 -0.43 -3.08
N THR A 160 2.84 0.68 -3.79
CA THR A 160 2.21 1.96 -3.41
C THR A 160 1.78 2.77 -4.62
N ILE A 161 0.92 3.79 -4.41
CA ILE A 161 0.39 4.65 -5.48
C ILE A 161 0.65 6.11 -5.17
N TYR A 162 1.42 6.78 -6.05
CA TYR A 162 1.49 8.23 -6.06
C TYR A 162 0.34 8.82 -6.87
N TYR A 163 -0.44 9.69 -6.26
CA TYR A 163 -1.57 10.35 -6.90
C TYR A 163 -1.14 11.71 -7.46
N SER A 164 -0.93 11.81 -8.78
CA SER A 164 -0.66 13.07 -9.45
C SER A 164 -1.93 13.82 -9.88
N GLY A 165 -3.09 13.20 -9.68
CA GLY A 165 -4.41 13.75 -9.96
C GLY A 165 -5.51 12.74 -9.66
N LYS A 166 -6.76 13.10 -10.00
CA LYS A 166 -7.91 12.23 -9.74
C LYS A 166 -7.79 10.86 -10.41
N SER A 167 -7.34 10.81 -11.65
CA SER A 167 -7.21 9.58 -12.44
C SER A 167 -5.79 9.30 -12.92
N THR A 168 -4.84 10.18 -12.63
CA THR A 168 -3.44 10.07 -13.06
C THR A 168 -2.52 9.84 -11.88
N GLY A 169 -1.35 9.30 -12.13
CA GLY A 169 -0.35 9.04 -11.10
C GLY A 169 0.58 7.88 -11.46
N TYR A 170 1.14 7.28 -10.43
CA TYR A 170 2.13 6.23 -10.59
C TYR A 170 1.87 5.09 -9.62
N LEU A 171 1.85 3.86 -10.13
CA LEU A 171 2.01 2.65 -9.32
C LEU A 171 3.51 2.39 -9.18
N ILE A 172 3.95 2.13 -7.97
CA ILE A 172 5.36 1.87 -7.66
C ILE A 172 5.45 0.50 -7.00
N ALA A 173 6.39 -0.32 -7.44
CA ALA A 173 6.63 -1.66 -6.92
C ALA A 173 8.09 -1.81 -6.48
N SER A 174 8.31 -2.39 -5.32
CA SER A 174 9.64 -2.83 -4.90
C SER A 174 10.03 -4.08 -5.70
N SER A 175 11.18 -4.01 -6.36
CA SER A 175 11.87 -5.08 -7.06
C SER A 175 13.06 -5.47 -6.17
N GLN A 176 12.79 -6.32 -5.16
CA GLN A 176 13.74 -6.58 -4.09
C GLN A 176 15.02 -7.22 -4.61
N GLY A 177 14.93 -8.17 -5.54
CA GLY A 177 16.07 -8.93 -6.01
C GLY A 177 17.13 -8.13 -6.78
N ASP A 178 16.84 -6.89 -7.19
CA ASP A 178 17.83 -5.98 -7.80
C ASP A 178 17.89 -4.61 -7.09
N ASN A 179 17.27 -4.48 -5.93
CA ASN A 179 17.26 -3.27 -5.10
C ASN A 179 16.75 -2.03 -5.85
N THR A 180 15.76 -2.21 -6.74
CA THR A 180 15.17 -1.13 -7.52
C THR A 180 13.68 -0.99 -7.25
N TYR A 181 13.11 0.11 -7.75
CA TYR A 181 11.67 0.38 -7.67
C TYR A 181 11.15 0.64 -9.07
N ALA A 182 10.28 -0.24 -9.55
CA ALA A 182 9.65 -0.13 -10.85
C ALA A 182 8.45 0.83 -10.80
N ILE A 183 8.35 1.73 -11.77
CA ILE A 183 7.33 2.77 -11.84
C ILE A 183 6.48 2.56 -13.09
N TYR A 184 5.16 2.53 -12.89
CA TYR A 184 4.16 2.35 -13.94
C TYR A 184 3.18 3.52 -13.94
N SER A 185 2.55 3.82 -15.08
CA SER A 185 1.39 4.71 -15.07
C SER A 185 0.27 4.11 -14.21
N ARG A 186 -0.38 4.93 -13.41
CA ARG A 186 -1.52 4.51 -12.58
C ARG A 186 -2.74 4.17 -13.43
N GLU A 187 -2.96 4.94 -14.49
CA GLU A 187 -4.07 4.82 -15.40
C GLU A 187 -3.87 3.79 -16.53
N GLY A 188 -4.98 3.43 -17.16
CA GLY A 188 -4.98 2.56 -18.35
C GLY A 188 -4.47 1.15 -18.07
N GLU A 189 -3.52 0.72 -18.91
CA GLU A 189 -2.91 -0.61 -18.84
C GLU A 189 -1.68 -0.68 -17.92
N ASN A 190 -1.42 0.38 -17.15
CA ASN A 190 -0.27 0.48 -16.25
C ASN A 190 1.06 0.33 -17.01
N LYS A 191 1.28 1.20 -18.00
CA LYS A 191 2.52 1.16 -18.79
C LYS A 191 3.75 1.39 -17.93
N PHE A 192 4.77 0.57 -18.11
CA PHE A 192 6.07 0.77 -17.50
C PHE A 192 6.68 2.10 -17.94
N ILE A 193 7.19 2.88 -16.98
CA ILE A 193 7.80 4.19 -17.19
C ILE A 193 9.31 4.10 -17.03
N GLY A 194 9.76 3.42 -15.98
CA GLY A 194 11.17 3.27 -15.69
C GLY A 194 11.41 2.70 -14.29
N ARG A 195 12.67 2.66 -13.88
CA ARG A 195 13.10 2.21 -12.55
C ARG A 195 13.97 3.25 -11.88
N ILE A 196 13.95 3.25 -10.57
CA ILE A 196 14.86 4.03 -9.74
C ILE A 196 15.56 3.10 -8.75
N ALA A 197 16.73 3.52 -8.27
CA ALA A 197 17.41 2.97 -7.11
C ALA A 197 17.69 4.10 -6.12
N ILE A 198 17.64 3.81 -4.84
CA ILE A 198 18.08 4.73 -3.80
C ILE A 198 19.49 4.35 -3.43
N VAL A 199 20.43 5.16 -3.85
CA VAL A 199 21.87 4.92 -3.73
C VAL A 199 22.47 5.68 -2.56
N ASP A 200 23.68 5.31 -2.18
CA ASP A 200 24.43 5.98 -1.13
C ASP A 200 24.58 7.48 -1.41
N SER A 201 24.50 8.25 -0.36
CA SER A 201 24.86 9.67 -0.32
C SER A 201 26.06 9.87 0.62
N GLU A 202 26.53 11.11 0.78
CA GLU A 202 27.70 11.42 1.59
C GLU A 202 27.63 10.84 3.03
N ASN A 203 26.44 10.80 3.64
CA ASN A 203 26.27 10.43 5.06
C ASN A 203 25.16 9.40 5.30
N ILE A 204 24.47 8.96 4.27
CA ILE A 204 23.34 8.05 4.35
C ILE A 204 23.51 6.98 3.28
N ASP A 205 23.53 5.73 3.69
CA ASP A 205 23.54 4.58 2.80
C ASP A 205 22.24 4.49 1.97
N GLY A 206 22.29 3.78 0.87
CA GLY A 206 21.16 3.51 0.00
C GLY A 206 20.14 2.58 0.63
N THR A 207 19.40 1.86 -0.18
CA THR A 207 18.42 0.86 0.29
C THR A 207 18.67 -0.48 -0.37
N SER A 208 18.45 -1.54 0.40
CA SER A 208 18.58 -2.92 -0.07
C SER A 208 17.54 -3.81 0.58
N GLU A 209 17.22 -4.94 -0.07
CA GLU A 209 16.29 -5.96 0.44
C GLU A 209 14.95 -5.34 0.91
N THR A 210 14.37 -4.42 0.11
CA THR A 210 13.22 -3.61 0.52
C THR A 210 11.92 -4.40 0.44
N ASP A 211 11.33 -4.69 1.61
CA ASP A 211 9.98 -5.27 1.70
C ASP A 211 8.90 -4.21 1.52
N GLY A 212 8.91 -3.16 2.32
CA GLY A 212 7.83 -2.19 2.40
C GLY A 212 8.17 -0.82 1.83
N ILE A 213 7.25 -0.28 1.04
CA ILE A 213 7.31 1.08 0.49
C ILE A 213 6.00 1.83 0.71
N ASP A 214 6.08 3.14 0.82
CA ASP A 214 4.89 4.00 0.73
C ASP A 214 5.24 5.37 0.16
N VAL A 215 4.23 6.07 -0.36
CA VAL A 215 4.39 7.40 -0.96
C VAL A 215 3.29 8.34 -0.51
N CYS A 216 3.66 9.56 -0.21
CA CYS A 216 2.71 10.62 0.12
C CYS A 216 3.02 11.85 -0.74
N ASN A 217 2.00 12.39 -1.41
CA ASN A 217 2.12 13.58 -2.25
C ASN A 217 1.84 14.90 -1.49
N MET A 218 1.59 14.84 -0.19
CA MET A 218 1.27 16.00 0.64
C MET A 218 2.51 16.83 0.93
N ASN A 219 2.33 18.15 1.05
CA ASN A 219 3.36 19.01 1.61
C ASN A 219 3.57 18.69 3.10
N LEU A 220 4.74 18.19 3.46
CA LEU A 220 5.15 17.81 4.81
C LEU A 220 6.20 18.76 5.39
N GLY A 221 6.26 19.99 4.89
CA GLY A 221 7.21 21.02 5.29
C GLY A 221 8.27 21.34 4.25
N GLU A 222 9.17 22.25 4.56
CA GLU A 222 10.13 22.82 3.61
C GLU A 222 10.98 21.78 2.89
N LYS A 223 11.47 20.76 3.62
CA LYS A 223 12.28 19.67 3.04
C LYS A 223 11.49 18.68 2.17
N PHE A 224 10.18 18.65 2.32
CA PHE A 224 9.29 17.66 1.68
C PHE A 224 8.03 18.35 1.15
N SER A 225 8.23 19.48 0.49
CA SER A 225 7.14 20.34 0.01
C SER A 225 6.27 19.66 -1.07
N ASN A 226 6.82 18.69 -1.76
CA ASN A 226 6.17 17.92 -2.83
C ASN A 226 5.86 16.47 -2.43
N GLY A 227 5.95 16.18 -1.15
CA GLY A 227 5.74 14.83 -0.62
C GLY A 227 7.01 14.00 -0.48
N ILE A 228 6.80 12.75 -0.10
CA ILE A 228 7.88 11.81 0.19
C ILE A 228 7.62 10.45 -0.46
N PHE A 229 8.70 9.75 -0.76
CA PHE A 229 8.72 8.31 -0.92
C PHE A 229 9.47 7.72 0.29
N ILE A 230 8.88 6.76 0.98
CA ILE A 230 9.47 6.09 2.12
C ILE A 230 9.68 4.63 1.81
N VAL A 231 10.84 4.11 2.16
CA VAL A 231 11.24 2.72 1.90
C VAL A 231 11.84 2.09 3.15
N GLN A 232 11.52 0.85 3.38
CA GLN A 232 12.21 0.02 4.34
C GLN A 232 13.57 -0.36 3.76
N ASP A 233 14.60 -0.32 4.60
CA ASP A 233 15.97 -0.72 4.27
C ASP A 233 16.43 -1.80 5.25
N ASP A 234 16.68 -3.00 4.73
CA ASP A 234 16.99 -4.17 5.55
C ASP A 234 18.44 -4.19 5.99
N VAL A 235 19.36 -3.94 5.07
CA VAL A 235 20.82 -4.00 5.34
C VAL A 235 21.38 -2.61 5.46
N ASN A 236 21.48 -2.13 6.67
CA ASN A 236 21.98 -0.80 7.01
C ASN A 236 23.46 -0.83 7.38
N ASP A 237 24.23 0.12 6.92
CA ASP A 237 25.66 0.26 7.27
C ASP A 237 25.89 0.40 8.79
N LYS A 238 24.95 1.00 9.49
CA LYS A 238 25.03 1.25 10.93
C LYS A 238 23.72 0.88 11.63
N GLY A 239 23.70 -0.27 12.29
CA GLY A 239 22.62 -0.65 13.16
C GLY A 239 21.66 -1.67 12.54
N LYS A 240 20.38 -1.55 12.90
CA LYS A 240 19.29 -2.44 12.45
C LYS A 240 18.58 -1.84 11.26
N GLN A 241 17.65 -2.59 10.68
CA GLN A 241 16.69 -2.11 9.69
C GLN A 241 16.13 -0.72 10.05
N ASN A 242 15.99 0.14 9.05
CA ASN A 242 15.39 1.45 9.22
C ASN A 242 14.51 1.82 8.01
N PHE A 243 14.08 3.07 7.97
CA PHE A 243 13.38 3.65 6.82
C PHE A 243 14.19 4.79 6.25
N LYS A 244 14.33 4.82 4.93
CA LYS A 244 14.85 5.98 4.20
C LYS A 244 13.65 6.81 3.71
N VAL A 245 13.78 8.13 3.81
CA VAL A 245 12.77 9.09 3.37
C VAL A 245 13.37 9.94 2.27
N VAL A 246 12.81 9.84 1.08
CA VAL A 246 13.28 10.52 -0.13
C VAL A 246 12.27 11.58 -0.54
N PRO A 247 12.68 12.84 -0.75
CA PRO A 247 11.81 13.85 -1.32
C PRO A 247 11.29 13.41 -2.70
N TRP A 248 9.98 13.55 -2.96
CA TRP A 248 9.39 13.12 -4.23
C TRP A 248 9.99 13.84 -5.43
N GLU A 249 10.38 15.09 -5.30
CA GLU A 249 11.03 15.86 -6.36
C GLU A 249 12.35 15.24 -6.84
N ASN A 250 13.09 14.57 -5.97
CA ASN A 250 14.33 13.88 -6.36
C ASN A 250 14.01 12.71 -7.30
N ILE A 251 12.94 11.98 -7.00
CA ILE A 251 12.45 10.89 -7.85
C ILE A 251 11.93 11.45 -9.17
N SER A 252 11.07 12.48 -9.10
CA SER A 252 10.50 13.11 -10.28
C SER A 252 11.56 13.60 -11.27
N SER A 253 12.58 14.30 -10.77
CA SER A 253 13.63 14.89 -11.59
C SER A 253 14.65 13.89 -12.16
N SER A 254 14.63 12.64 -11.68
CA SER A 254 15.48 11.58 -12.27
C SER A 254 14.97 11.03 -13.60
N PHE A 255 13.79 11.48 -14.04
CA PHE A 255 13.19 11.10 -15.33
C PHE A 255 13.24 12.24 -16.34
N ASP A 256 13.27 11.90 -17.62
CA ASP A 256 13.15 12.84 -18.75
C ASP A 256 12.04 12.37 -19.71
N PRO A 257 10.90 13.09 -19.81
CA PRO A 257 10.56 14.25 -18.98
C PRO A 257 10.32 13.89 -17.49
N PRO A 258 10.46 14.86 -16.57
CA PRO A 258 10.23 14.63 -15.16
C PRO A 258 8.82 14.09 -14.85
N LEU A 259 8.72 13.27 -13.81
CA LEU A 259 7.41 12.78 -13.36
C LEU A 259 6.57 13.95 -12.82
N THR A 260 5.26 13.84 -13.01
CA THR A 260 4.32 14.89 -12.53
C THR A 260 4.34 14.99 -11.01
N ILE A 261 4.47 16.22 -10.51
CA ILE A 261 4.31 16.55 -9.09
C ILE A 261 2.92 17.17 -8.89
N ASN A 262 2.19 16.69 -7.89
CA ASN A 262 0.94 17.31 -7.44
C ASN A 262 0.82 17.16 -5.92
N ASN A 263 0.98 18.26 -5.22
CA ASN A 263 0.89 18.32 -3.76
C ASN A 263 -0.44 18.93 -3.25
N VAL A 264 -1.39 19.16 -4.14
CA VAL A 264 -2.70 19.76 -3.82
C VAL A 264 -3.78 18.68 -3.71
N TRP A 265 -3.77 17.71 -4.62
CA TRP A 265 -4.76 16.63 -4.61
C TRP A 265 -4.38 15.54 -3.59
N ASN A 266 -5.34 15.09 -2.80
CA ASN A 266 -5.11 14.04 -1.82
C ASN A 266 -6.37 13.21 -1.57
N LEU A 267 -6.19 12.01 -0.98
CA LEU A 267 -7.26 11.05 -0.67
C LEU A 267 -8.20 11.49 0.46
N ARG A 268 -7.90 12.58 1.17
CA ARG A 268 -8.75 13.11 2.26
C ARG A 268 -9.89 13.99 1.77
N ASN A 269 -9.76 14.52 0.55
CA ASN A 269 -10.70 15.48 -0.06
C ASN A 269 -11.82 14.80 -0.86
#